data_636b49166457959580713d18837c27b3
#
_entry.id   636b49166457959580713d18837c27b3
#
_cell.length_a   1.000
_cell.length_b   1.000
_cell.length_c   1.000
_cell.angle_alpha   90.00
_cell.angle_beta   90.00
_cell.angle_gamma   90.00
#
_symmetry.space_group_name_H-M   'P 1'
#
loop_
_entity.id
_entity.type
_entity.pdbx_description
1 polymer ?
#
loop_
_entity_poly.entity_id
_entity_poly.type
_entity_poly.pdbx_seq_one_letter_code
_entity_poly.pdbx_strand_id
1 'polypeptide(L)'
;MRQLLLFMLILFFQQTAWSQDSAYLKIADTLVHHIPSRATKRSAMIPGWGQAYNKQYWKIPLVYGVLAIPAYTYAYNTDWYQRMKFAYEARFKESNGDASDVPKMDPRLTNLSIGTLQSYRNIFRRDRDYSIMYFILAWGVNIVDATVSGHLKEFDINNNLSFKLVPYVQPYQQQSGLSLQFNFKGSSTK
;
A
#
# COMPACT_ATOMS: atom_id res chain seq x y z
N MET A 1 20.52 -1.76 12.60
CA MET A 1 19.15 -1.61 12.14
C MET A 1 18.55 -0.22 12.41
N ARG A 2 18.64 0.34 13.63
CA ARG A 2 18.10 1.67 13.97
C ARG A 2 18.73 2.84 13.17
N GLN A 3 20.01 2.74 12.81
CA GLN A 3 20.70 3.76 11.99
C GLN A 3 20.33 3.68 10.50
N LEU A 4 20.03 2.51 9.97
CA LEU A 4 19.59 2.29 8.60
C LEU A 4 18.18 2.87 8.36
N LEU A 5 17.30 2.75 9.34
CA LEU A 5 15.95 3.36 9.33
C LEU A 5 16.02 4.90 9.35
N LEU A 6 16.91 5.48 10.16
CA LEU A 6 17.15 6.94 10.18
C LEU A 6 17.73 7.45 8.85
N PHE A 7 18.63 6.69 8.24
CA PHE A 7 19.20 7.06 6.94
C PHE A 7 18.17 6.99 5.80
N MET A 8 17.28 6.00 5.81
CA MET A 8 16.14 5.93 4.89
C MET A 8 15.15 7.07 5.10
N LEU A 9 14.90 7.47 6.34
CA LEU A 9 13.99 8.58 6.67
C LEU A 9 14.55 9.93 6.20
N ILE A 10 15.86 10.14 6.28
CA ILE A 10 16.56 11.35 5.81
C ILE A 10 16.57 11.42 4.27
N LEU A 11 16.73 10.30 3.57
CA LEU A 11 16.66 10.25 2.10
C LEU A 11 15.25 10.56 1.57
N PHE A 12 14.21 10.25 2.34
CA PHE A 12 12.84 10.55 1.97
C PHE A 12 12.49 12.05 2.09
N PHE A 13 13.19 12.79 2.96
CA PHE A 13 12.95 14.22 3.19
C PHE A 13 13.67 15.14 2.20
N GLN A 14 14.61 14.66 1.40
CA GLN A 14 15.39 15.50 0.46
C GLN A 14 14.70 15.75 -0.90
N GLN A 15 13.50 15.24 -1.12
CA GLN A 15 12.79 15.38 -2.40
C GLN A 15 11.93 16.65 -2.55
N THR A 16 12.00 17.62 -1.62
CA THR A 16 11.10 18.78 -1.64
C THR A 16 11.68 20.06 -2.25
N ALA A 17 12.86 20.02 -2.89
CA ALA A 17 13.56 21.23 -3.34
C ALA A 17 13.73 21.37 -4.86
N TRP A 18 12.86 20.78 -5.71
CA TRP A 18 12.89 21.03 -7.15
C TRP A 18 11.49 21.39 -7.65
N SER A 19 11.08 22.62 -7.33
CA SER A 19 9.87 23.23 -7.87
C SER A 19 10.20 24.63 -8.36
N GLN A 20 10.81 24.72 -9.55
CA GLN A 20 10.77 25.95 -10.38
C GLN A 20 11.13 25.53 -11.80
N ASP A 21 10.12 25.40 -12.64
CA ASP A 21 10.00 25.75 -14.05
C ASP A 21 8.80 25.03 -14.66
N SER A 22 7.57 25.43 -14.25
CA SER A 22 6.38 24.67 -14.61
C SER A 22 5.45 25.38 -15.60
N ALA A 23 5.79 26.56 -16.11
CA ALA A 23 4.86 27.29 -16.98
C ALA A 23 4.82 26.72 -18.42
N TYR A 24 5.94 26.30 -18.96
CA TYR A 24 6.01 25.73 -20.32
C TYR A 24 5.61 24.27 -20.41
N LEU A 25 5.82 23.48 -19.35
CA LEU A 25 5.41 22.07 -19.33
C LEU A 25 3.90 21.87 -19.11
N LYS A 26 3.21 22.87 -18.56
CA LYS A 26 1.75 22.79 -18.33
C LYS A 26 0.91 22.75 -19.64
N ILE A 27 1.41 23.36 -20.72
CA ILE A 27 0.71 23.36 -22.01
C ILE A 27 0.83 22.00 -22.71
N ALA A 28 1.97 21.34 -22.59
CA ALA A 28 2.18 19.99 -23.14
C ALA A 28 1.43 18.91 -22.33
N ASP A 29 1.28 19.07 -21.02
CA ASP A 29 0.59 18.11 -20.13
C ASP A 29 -0.94 18.14 -20.32
N THR A 30 -1.49 19.23 -20.87
CA THR A 30 -2.93 19.37 -21.20
C THR A 30 -3.34 18.53 -22.42
N LEU A 31 -2.38 18.10 -23.23
CA LEU A 31 -2.63 17.27 -24.43
C LEU A 31 -2.48 15.77 -24.16
N VAL A 32 -1.95 15.38 -23.01
CA VAL A 32 -1.87 13.97 -22.63
C VAL A 32 -3.19 13.57 -22.00
N HIS A 33 -4.12 13.10 -22.83
CA HIS A 33 -5.39 12.53 -22.40
C HIS A 33 -5.13 11.40 -21.37
N HIS A 34 -5.57 11.62 -20.12
CA HIS A 34 -5.44 10.62 -19.06
C HIS A 34 -6.38 9.46 -19.38
N ILE A 35 -5.80 8.26 -19.56
CA ILE A 35 -6.57 7.05 -19.89
C ILE A 35 -6.74 6.23 -18.61
N PRO A 36 -7.92 6.21 -17.96
CA PRO A 36 -8.14 5.52 -16.69
C PRO A 36 -7.80 4.02 -16.74
N SER A 37 -8.08 3.35 -17.86
CA SER A 37 -7.78 1.92 -18.04
C SER A 37 -6.28 1.62 -17.96
N ARG A 38 -5.39 2.57 -18.20
CA ARG A 38 -3.93 2.38 -18.01
C ARG A 38 -3.56 2.30 -16.53
N ALA A 39 -4.25 3.05 -15.66
CA ALA A 39 -4.04 2.96 -14.20
C ALA A 39 -4.41 1.58 -13.69
N THR A 40 -5.57 1.04 -14.12
CA THR A 40 -6.03 -0.31 -13.78
C THR A 40 -5.01 -1.37 -14.18
N LYS A 41 -4.60 -1.38 -15.47
CA LYS A 41 -3.65 -2.36 -15.99
C LYS A 41 -2.30 -2.31 -15.25
N ARG A 42 -1.79 -1.11 -14.97
CA ARG A 42 -0.54 -0.93 -14.24
C ARG A 42 -0.62 -1.42 -12.80
N SER A 43 -1.72 -1.13 -12.08
CA SER A 43 -1.93 -1.65 -10.72
C SER A 43 -2.14 -3.17 -10.67
N ALA A 44 -2.69 -3.76 -11.75
CA ALA A 44 -2.80 -5.21 -11.85
C ALA A 44 -1.45 -5.90 -12.06
N MET A 45 -0.48 -5.23 -12.72
CA MET A 45 0.87 -5.78 -12.91
C MET A 45 1.75 -5.58 -11.67
N ILE A 46 1.77 -4.36 -11.13
CA ILE A 46 2.59 -4.01 -9.96
C ILE A 46 1.72 -3.16 -9.01
N PRO A 47 1.54 -3.59 -7.75
CA PRO A 47 0.82 -2.80 -6.75
C PRO A 47 1.43 -1.40 -6.61
N GLY A 48 0.58 -0.36 -6.59
CA GLY A 48 1.05 1.02 -6.48
C GLY A 48 1.39 1.71 -7.81
N TRP A 49 1.58 0.97 -8.90
CA TRP A 49 1.94 1.58 -10.19
C TRP A 49 0.81 2.40 -10.82
N GLY A 50 -0.44 2.03 -10.59
CA GLY A 50 -1.59 2.84 -11.00
C GLY A 50 -1.69 4.14 -10.22
N GLN A 51 -1.40 4.12 -8.92
CA GLN A 51 -1.33 5.32 -8.09
C GLN A 51 -0.21 6.27 -8.55
N ALA A 52 0.95 5.74 -8.93
CA ALA A 52 2.02 6.53 -9.55
C ALA A 52 1.56 7.18 -10.87
N TYR A 53 0.87 6.43 -11.73
CA TYR A 53 0.31 6.95 -12.98
C TYR A 53 -0.74 8.06 -12.73
N ASN A 54 -1.54 7.91 -11.67
CA ASN A 54 -2.51 8.90 -11.22
C ASN A 54 -1.86 10.10 -10.50
N LYS A 55 -0.52 10.15 -10.37
CA LYS A 55 0.25 11.16 -9.62
C LYS A 55 -0.11 11.23 -8.12
N GLN A 56 -0.62 10.11 -7.56
CA GLN A 56 -1.00 9.99 -6.15
C GLN A 56 0.10 9.26 -5.35
N TYR A 57 1.32 9.79 -5.40
CA TYR A 57 2.52 9.14 -4.83
C TYR A 57 2.42 8.86 -3.33
N TRP A 58 1.66 9.68 -2.59
CA TRP A 58 1.46 9.50 -1.15
C TRP A 58 0.73 8.20 -0.79
N LYS A 59 -0.07 7.64 -1.71
CA LYS A 59 -0.77 6.36 -1.51
C LYS A 59 0.16 5.15 -1.65
N ILE A 60 1.28 5.28 -2.35
CA ILE A 60 2.19 4.16 -2.62
C ILE A 60 2.73 3.54 -1.32
N PRO A 61 3.27 4.30 -0.35
CA PRO A 61 3.71 3.73 0.92
C PRO A 61 2.58 3.01 1.68
N LEU A 62 1.36 3.54 1.60
CA LEU A 62 0.19 2.94 2.24
C LEU A 62 -0.16 1.59 1.60
N VAL A 63 -0.15 1.50 0.27
CA VAL A 63 -0.38 0.24 -0.46
C VAL A 63 0.62 -0.83 -0.03
N TYR A 64 1.92 -0.50 -0.03
CA TYR A 64 2.95 -1.45 0.38
C TYR A 64 2.88 -1.79 1.87
N GLY A 65 2.50 -0.85 2.73
CA GLY A 65 2.25 -1.09 4.15
C GLY A 65 1.13 -2.13 4.37
N VAL A 66 0.02 -1.98 3.66
CA VAL A 66 -1.10 -2.93 3.72
C VAL A 66 -0.73 -4.31 3.18
N LEU A 67 0.03 -4.39 2.07
CA LEU A 67 0.48 -5.66 1.49
C LEU A 67 1.58 -6.34 2.31
N ALA A 68 2.37 -5.59 3.06
CA ALA A 68 3.43 -6.13 3.91
C ALA A 68 2.88 -7.01 5.05
N ILE A 69 1.69 -6.71 5.57
CA ILE A 69 1.07 -7.47 6.66
C ILE A 69 0.84 -8.93 6.24
N PRO A 70 0.05 -9.23 5.19
CA PRO A 70 -0.18 -10.62 4.78
C PRO A 70 1.10 -11.28 4.23
N ALA A 71 2.03 -10.54 3.63
CA ALA A 71 3.31 -11.07 3.21
C ALA A 71 4.18 -11.53 4.39
N TYR A 72 4.24 -10.73 5.46
CA TYR A 72 4.93 -11.10 6.69
C TYR A 72 4.28 -12.29 7.38
N THR A 73 2.94 -12.29 7.51
CA THR A 73 2.22 -13.42 8.14
C THR A 73 2.39 -14.71 7.33
N TYR A 74 2.44 -14.64 6.01
CA TYR A 74 2.76 -15.78 5.15
C TYR A 74 4.15 -16.36 5.44
N ALA A 75 5.18 -15.50 5.50
CA ALA A 75 6.55 -15.93 5.78
C ALA A 75 6.66 -16.55 7.19
N TYR A 76 6.06 -15.92 8.19
CA TYR A 76 6.02 -16.40 9.57
C TYR A 76 5.32 -17.77 9.69
N ASN A 77 4.12 -17.90 9.12
CA ASN A 77 3.36 -19.15 9.17
C ASN A 77 4.03 -20.27 8.35
N THR A 78 4.75 -19.93 7.28
CA THR A 78 5.52 -20.90 6.49
C THR A 78 6.68 -21.47 7.31
N ASP A 79 7.44 -20.63 7.99
CA ASP A 79 8.56 -21.08 8.85
C ASP A 79 8.06 -22.00 9.96
N TRP A 80 7.01 -21.58 10.68
CA TRP A 80 6.42 -22.41 11.74
C TRP A 80 5.79 -23.70 11.20
N TYR A 81 5.14 -23.67 10.06
CA TYR A 81 4.62 -24.87 9.40
C TYR A 81 5.73 -25.89 9.14
N GLN A 82 6.88 -25.45 8.59
CA GLN A 82 8.00 -26.34 8.29
C GLN A 82 8.58 -26.94 9.57
N ARG A 83 8.74 -26.15 10.63
CA ARG A 83 9.22 -26.63 11.93
C ARG A 83 8.26 -27.65 12.54
N MET A 84 6.97 -27.37 12.56
CA MET A 84 5.94 -28.28 13.08
C MET A 84 5.84 -29.56 12.25
N LYS A 85 5.96 -29.45 10.93
CA LYS A 85 5.97 -30.59 10.03
C LYS A 85 7.14 -31.51 10.32
N PHE A 86 8.36 -30.95 10.41
CA PHE A 86 9.55 -31.71 10.73
C PHE A 86 9.45 -32.38 12.11
N ALA A 87 9.02 -31.65 13.12
CA ALA A 87 8.85 -32.19 14.46
C ALA A 87 7.82 -33.31 14.53
N TYR A 88 6.69 -33.19 13.81
CA TYR A 88 5.69 -34.24 13.70
C TYR A 88 6.29 -35.49 13.02
N GLU A 89 7.01 -35.33 11.93
CA GLU A 89 7.63 -36.46 11.20
C GLU A 89 8.71 -37.17 12.07
N ALA A 90 9.53 -36.38 12.80
CA ALA A 90 10.55 -36.94 13.71
C ALA A 90 9.91 -37.75 14.84
N ARG A 91 8.86 -37.23 15.48
CA ARG A 91 8.12 -37.96 16.54
C ARG A 91 7.37 -39.18 16.00
N PHE A 92 6.85 -39.11 14.79
CA PHE A 92 6.21 -40.25 14.15
C PHE A 92 7.21 -41.36 13.83
N LYS A 93 8.41 -41.02 13.36
CA LYS A 93 9.52 -42.00 13.18
C LYS A 93 9.95 -42.61 14.50
N GLU A 94 10.10 -41.80 15.54
CA GLU A 94 10.45 -42.26 16.90
C GLU A 94 9.43 -43.31 17.40
N SER A 95 8.15 -43.09 17.18
CA SER A 95 7.10 -44.06 17.57
C SER A 95 7.20 -45.39 16.81
N ASN A 96 7.88 -45.41 15.68
CA ASN A 96 8.18 -46.62 14.87
C ASN A 96 9.61 -47.17 15.14
N GLY A 97 10.31 -46.64 16.13
CA GLY A 97 11.62 -47.15 16.54
C GLY A 97 12.83 -46.40 15.99
N ASP A 98 12.63 -45.34 15.19
CA ASP A 98 13.73 -44.54 14.65
C ASP A 98 13.74 -43.12 15.27
N ALA A 99 14.62 -42.92 16.24
CA ALA A 99 14.80 -41.64 16.95
C ALA A 99 15.86 -40.71 16.31
N SER A 100 16.39 -41.01 15.13
CA SER A 100 17.52 -40.31 14.51
C SER A 100 17.28 -38.83 14.25
N ASP A 101 16.03 -38.41 14.03
CA ASP A 101 15.67 -37.03 13.73
C ASP A 101 15.24 -36.20 14.96
N VAL A 102 15.01 -36.87 16.11
CA VAL A 102 14.60 -36.18 17.36
C VAL A 102 15.60 -35.14 17.84
N PRO A 103 16.94 -35.39 17.82
CA PRO A 103 17.94 -34.40 18.22
C PRO A 103 18.01 -33.15 17.31
N LYS A 104 17.48 -33.25 16.08
CA LYS A 104 17.47 -32.16 15.09
C LYS A 104 16.24 -31.25 15.19
N MET A 105 15.28 -31.62 16.05
CA MET A 105 14.07 -30.83 16.27
C MET A 105 14.38 -29.50 16.96
N ASP A 106 13.52 -28.49 16.72
CA ASP A 106 13.57 -27.25 17.51
C ASP A 106 13.37 -27.61 19.00
N PRO A 107 14.29 -27.17 19.91
CA PRO A 107 14.20 -27.50 21.34
C PRO A 107 12.86 -27.12 22.00
N ARG A 108 12.18 -26.11 21.45
CA ARG A 108 10.86 -25.67 21.94
C ARG A 108 9.74 -26.68 21.66
N LEU A 109 9.94 -27.60 20.73
CA LEU A 109 8.93 -28.56 20.27
C LEU A 109 9.13 -29.96 20.86
N THR A 110 10.25 -30.23 21.51
CA THR A 110 10.61 -31.56 22.02
C THR A 110 9.63 -32.11 23.08
N ASN A 111 8.97 -31.22 23.83
CA ASN A 111 8.03 -31.62 24.89
C ASN A 111 6.57 -31.76 24.41
N LEU A 112 6.32 -31.55 23.12
CA LEU A 112 4.97 -31.61 22.57
C LEU A 112 4.60 -33.04 22.13
N SER A 113 3.34 -33.42 22.37
CA SER A 113 2.79 -34.69 21.89
C SER A 113 2.62 -34.69 20.37
N ILE A 114 2.62 -35.88 19.74
CA ILE A 114 2.40 -36.06 18.31
C ILE A 114 1.07 -35.39 17.86
N GLY A 115 -0.02 -35.58 18.64
CA GLY A 115 -1.30 -34.96 18.33
C GLY A 115 -1.28 -33.43 18.40
N THR A 116 -0.54 -32.87 19.35
CA THR A 116 -0.35 -31.41 19.45
C THR A 116 0.43 -30.87 18.26
N LEU A 117 1.54 -31.53 17.88
CA LEU A 117 2.35 -31.15 16.71
C LEU A 117 1.53 -31.20 15.41
N GLN A 118 0.69 -32.25 15.25
CA GLN A 118 -0.22 -32.38 14.13
C GLN A 118 -1.22 -31.22 14.07
N SER A 119 -1.82 -30.88 15.21
CA SER A 119 -2.79 -29.80 15.31
C SER A 119 -2.16 -28.45 14.95
N TYR A 120 -1.02 -28.12 15.53
CA TYR A 120 -0.31 -26.87 15.20
C TYR A 120 0.16 -26.81 13.74
N ARG A 121 0.67 -27.91 13.18
CA ARG A 121 1.01 -27.99 11.76
C ARG A 121 -0.19 -27.62 10.88
N ASN A 122 -1.37 -28.14 11.20
CA ASN A 122 -2.58 -27.88 10.45
C ASN A 122 -3.06 -26.42 10.61
N ILE A 123 -2.91 -25.83 11.81
CA ILE A 123 -3.20 -24.42 12.08
C ILE A 123 -2.29 -23.53 11.24
N PHE A 124 -0.97 -23.70 11.32
CA PHE A 124 -0.02 -22.88 10.55
C PHE A 124 -0.18 -23.03 9.04
N ARG A 125 -0.54 -24.25 8.56
CA ARG A 125 -0.88 -24.46 7.15
C ARG A 125 -2.07 -23.61 6.74
N ARG A 126 -3.15 -23.67 7.51
CA ARG A 126 -4.38 -22.90 7.25
C ARG A 126 -4.12 -21.41 7.30
N ASP A 127 -3.41 -20.92 8.31
CA ASP A 127 -3.12 -19.50 8.48
C ASP A 127 -2.19 -18.95 7.39
N ARG A 128 -1.26 -19.79 6.89
CA ARG A 128 -0.47 -19.50 5.69
C ARG A 128 -1.36 -19.33 4.46
N ASP A 129 -2.29 -20.25 4.25
CA ASP A 129 -3.18 -20.25 3.10
C ASP A 129 -4.13 -19.03 3.16
N TYR A 130 -4.62 -18.65 4.35
CA TYR A 130 -5.37 -17.40 4.56
C TYR A 130 -4.52 -16.15 4.28
N SER A 131 -3.25 -16.15 4.61
CA SER A 131 -2.35 -15.03 4.31
C SER A 131 -2.27 -14.76 2.81
N ILE A 132 -2.24 -15.80 1.98
CA ILE A 132 -2.31 -15.68 0.52
C ILE A 132 -3.64 -15.04 0.08
N MET A 133 -4.76 -15.51 0.63
CA MET A 133 -6.08 -14.95 0.30
C MET A 133 -6.17 -13.47 0.66
N TYR A 134 -5.69 -13.07 1.84
CA TYR A 134 -5.67 -11.66 2.26
C TYR A 134 -4.75 -10.81 1.38
N PHE A 135 -3.62 -11.36 0.94
CA PHE A 135 -2.73 -10.68 0.01
C PHE A 135 -3.41 -10.38 -1.33
N ILE A 136 -4.08 -11.40 -1.92
CA ILE A 136 -4.82 -11.25 -3.18
C ILE A 136 -5.96 -10.24 -3.01
N LEU A 137 -6.68 -10.29 -1.90
CA LEU A 137 -7.79 -9.38 -1.62
C LEU A 137 -7.31 -7.94 -1.49
N ALA A 138 -6.24 -7.71 -0.71
CA ALA A 138 -5.64 -6.38 -0.56
C ALA A 138 -5.11 -5.82 -1.90
N TRP A 139 -4.52 -6.67 -2.74
CA TRP A 139 -4.09 -6.28 -4.08
C TRP A 139 -5.29 -5.94 -4.98
N GLY A 140 -6.38 -6.73 -4.92
CA GLY A 140 -7.63 -6.44 -5.63
C GLY A 140 -8.21 -5.08 -5.26
N VAL A 141 -8.28 -4.77 -3.96
CA VAL A 141 -8.72 -3.46 -3.46
C VAL A 141 -7.83 -2.33 -3.99
N ASN A 142 -6.51 -2.54 -4.04
CA ASN A 142 -5.58 -1.56 -4.62
C ASN A 142 -5.84 -1.31 -6.12
N ILE A 143 -6.19 -2.34 -6.90
CA ILE A 143 -6.56 -2.19 -8.32
C ILE A 143 -7.84 -1.35 -8.45
N VAL A 144 -8.85 -1.63 -7.62
CA VAL A 144 -10.10 -0.87 -7.58
C VAL A 144 -9.85 0.61 -7.24
N ASP A 145 -9.04 0.90 -6.20
CA ASP A 145 -8.68 2.28 -5.84
C ASP A 145 -7.98 3.01 -6.99
N ALA A 146 -7.03 2.37 -7.66
CA ALA A 146 -6.32 2.95 -8.80
C ALA A 146 -7.27 3.24 -9.97
N THR A 147 -8.25 2.36 -10.21
CA THR A 147 -9.25 2.51 -11.27
C THR A 147 -10.17 3.68 -10.96
N VAL A 148 -10.75 3.70 -9.76
CA VAL A 148 -11.66 4.79 -9.33
C VAL A 148 -10.94 6.13 -9.36
N SER A 149 -9.72 6.19 -8.80
CA SER A 149 -8.90 7.41 -8.82
C SER A 149 -8.54 7.86 -10.24
N GLY A 150 -8.33 6.91 -11.16
CA GLY A 150 -8.09 7.21 -12.57
C GLY A 150 -9.30 7.86 -13.26
N HIS A 151 -10.51 7.32 -13.04
CA HIS A 151 -11.75 7.90 -13.57
C HIS A 151 -12.08 9.26 -12.94
N LEU A 152 -11.93 9.39 -11.60
CA LEU A 152 -12.18 10.67 -10.94
C LEU A 152 -11.27 11.78 -11.45
N LYS A 153 -10.03 11.45 -11.82
CA LYS A 153 -9.10 12.43 -12.38
C LYS A 153 -9.51 12.94 -13.75
N GLU A 154 -10.26 12.18 -14.52
CA GLU A 154 -10.82 12.62 -15.80
C GLU A 154 -11.91 13.69 -15.60
N PHE A 155 -12.66 13.62 -14.49
CA PHE A 155 -13.68 14.62 -14.13
C PHE A 155 -13.11 15.90 -13.50
N ASP A 156 -11.89 15.86 -12.96
CA ASP A 156 -11.24 16.99 -12.26
C ASP A 156 -10.59 18.01 -13.22
N ILE A 157 -10.91 17.94 -14.53
CA ILE A 157 -10.36 18.85 -15.56
C ILE A 157 -11.10 20.21 -15.55
N ASN A 158 -12.01 20.43 -14.63
CA ASN A 158 -12.73 21.71 -14.60
C ASN A 158 -11.95 22.79 -13.81
N ASN A 159 -10.83 23.26 -14.40
CA ASN A 159 -10.07 24.42 -13.92
C ASN A 159 -10.88 25.75 -13.98
N ASN A 160 -12.19 25.68 -14.21
CA ASN A 160 -13.05 26.83 -14.39
C ASN A 160 -13.66 27.36 -13.07
N LEU A 161 -13.47 26.63 -11.96
CA LEU A 161 -13.93 27.06 -10.65
C LEU A 161 -12.74 27.26 -9.73
N SER A 162 -12.40 28.51 -9.44
CA SER A 162 -11.45 28.85 -8.38
C SER A 162 -12.17 29.58 -7.25
N PHE A 163 -11.94 29.17 -6.02
CA PHE A 163 -12.36 29.94 -4.86
C PHE A 163 -11.15 30.59 -4.23
N LYS A 164 -11.29 31.84 -3.82
CA LYS A 164 -10.26 32.60 -3.11
C LYS A 164 -10.86 33.17 -1.84
N LEU A 165 -10.20 32.90 -0.74
CA LEU A 165 -10.54 33.49 0.56
C LEU A 165 -9.75 34.79 0.67
N VAL A 166 -10.44 35.93 0.70
CA VAL A 166 -9.83 37.25 0.79
C VAL A 166 -10.27 37.92 2.08
N PRO A 167 -9.35 38.38 2.92
CA PRO A 167 -9.71 39.18 4.05
C PRO A 167 -10.32 40.50 3.56
N TYR A 168 -11.47 40.85 4.09
CA TYR A 168 -12.20 42.05 3.76
C TYR A 168 -12.15 43.00 4.96
N VAL A 169 -11.63 44.20 4.73
CA VAL A 169 -11.58 45.24 5.74
C VAL A 169 -12.30 46.45 5.16
N GLN A 170 -13.39 46.86 5.82
CA GLN A 170 -14.12 48.06 5.44
C GLN A 170 -13.68 49.22 6.33
N PRO A 171 -12.93 50.21 5.79
CA PRO A 171 -12.32 51.25 6.60
C PRO A 171 -13.33 52.16 7.32
N TYR A 172 -14.55 52.29 6.81
CA TYR A 172 -15.57 53.20 7.33
C TYR A 172 -16.48 52.60 8.41
N GLN A 173 -16.54 51.25 8.56
CA GLN A 173 -17.45 50.59 9.50
C GLN A 173 -16.76 49.75 10.56
N GLN A 174 -15.42 49.77 10.62
CA GLN A 174 -14.60 48.98 11.55
C GLN A 174 -14.99 47.48 11.58
N GLN A 175 -15.54 46.99 10.50
CA GLN A 175 -15.88 45.56 10.34
C GLN A 175 -14.83 44.87 9.49
N SER A 176 -14.21 43.85 10.06
CA SER A 176 -13.31 42.95 9.37
C SER A 176 -13.99 41.58 9.25
N GLY A 177 -13.92 41.00 8.07
CA GLY A 177 -14.51 39.69 7.75
C GLY A 177 -13.71 38.94 6.73
N LEU A 178 -14.14 37.69 6.47
CA LEU A 178 -13.59 36.87 5.41
C LEU A 178 -14.60 36.79 4.26
N SER A 179 -14.18 37.19 3.07
CA SER A 179 -14.97 37.11 1.84
C SER A 179 -14.54 35.89 1.03
N LEU A 180 -15.51 35.07 0.65
CA LEU A 180 -15.31 33.91 -0.24
C LEU A 180 -15.67 34.36 -1.66
N GLN A 181 -14.65 34.46 -2.51
CA GLN A 181 -14.86 34.80 -3.93
C GLN A 181 -14.83 33.54 -4.78
N PHE A 182 -15.91 33.27 -5.51
CA PHE A 182 -15.99 32.25 -6.53
C PHE A 182 -15.74 32.87 -7.90
N ASN A 183 -14.67 32.49 -8.56
CA ASN A 183 -14.40 32.90 -9.94
C ASN A 183 -14.80 31.77 -10.90
N PHE A 184 -15.79 32.04 -11.73
CA PHE A 184 -16.16 31.21 -12.85
C PHE A 184 -15.46 31.74 -14.10
N LYS A 185 -14.50 31.00 -14.63
CA LYS A 185 -13.88 31.33 -15.91
C LYS A 185 -14.83 30.91 -17.02
N GLY A 186 -15.64 31.82 -17.53
CA GLY A 186 -16.54 31.59 -18.67
C GLY A 186 -15.72 31.07 -19.87
N SER A 187 -16.18 29.99 -20.47
CA SER A 187 -15.69 29.54 -21.79
C SER A 187 -16.02 30.64 -22.82
N SER A 188 -14.99 31.39 -23.22
CA SER A 188 -15.09 32.25 -24.39
C SER A 188 -15.09 31.35 -25.63
N THR A 189 -16.27 31.02 -26.11
CA THR A 189 -16.45 30.49 -27.48
C THR A 189 -15.95 31.51 -28.48
N LYS A 190 -14.86 31.20 -29.18
CA LYS A 190 -14.52 31.73 -30.47
C LYS A 190 -14.50 30.61 -31.48
#